data_b0e6a0b28d6f7a29b15f4a5da93f2877
#
_entry.id   b0e6a0b28d6f7a29b15f4a5da93f2877
#
_cell.length_a   1.000
_cell.length_b   1.000
_cell.length_c   1.000
_cell.angle_alpha   90.00
_cell.angle_beta   90.00
_cell.angle_gamma   90.00
#
_symmetry.space_group_name_H-M   'P 1'
#
loop_
_entity.id
_entity.type
_entity.pdbx_description
1 polymer ?
#
loop_
_entity_poly.entity_id
_entity_poly.type
_entity_poly.pdbx_seq_one_letter_code
_entity_poly.pdbx_strand_id
1 'polypeptide(L)' 'MQHKPLRADLFTAMVKRYESNIYDAQVKIDLINEATRLIPEHVDITAEIDKLLKVIDSNKDKLAVLRQDYGTN' A
#
# COMPACT_ATOMS: atom_id res chain seq x y z
N MET A 1 -12.72 22.21 4.85
CA MET A 1 -11.60 23.17 4.90
C MET A 1 -10.48 22.70 4.02
N GLN A 2 -9.99 23.54 3.13
CA GLN A 2 -8.90 23.16 2.25
C GLN A 2 -7.56 23.41 2.92
N HIS A 3 -6.69 22.44 2.82
CA HIS A 3 -5.31 22.56 3.26
C HIS A 3 -4.44 23.13 2.15
N LYS A 4 -3.34 23.74 2.54
CA LYS A 4 -2.37 24.18 1.55
C LYS A 4 -1.80 22.98 0.82
N PRO A 5 -1.64 23.03 -0.51
CA PRO A 5 -1.00 21.96 -1.24
C PRO A 5 0.45 21.78 -0.78
N LEU A 6 0.93 20.56 -0.84
CA LEU A 6 2.35 20.31 -0.64
C LEU A 6 3.14 20.83 -1.82
N ARG A 7 4.40 21.18 -1.57
CA ARG A 7 5.32 21.46 -2.69
C ARG A 7 5.31 20.27 -3.64
N ALA A 8 5.48 20.54 -4.93
CA ALA A 8 5.37 19.51 -5.96
C ALA A 8 6.34 18.35 -5.73
N ASP A 9 7.56 18.63 -5.28
CA ASP A 9 8.55 17.58 -5.02
C ASP A 9 8.18 16.70 -3.83
N LEU A 10 7.64 17.31 -2.77
CA LEU A 10 7.16 16.55 -1.61
C LEU A 10 5.95 15.71 -1.96
N PHE A 11 5.01 16.28 -2.70
CA PHE A 11 3.82 15.55 -3.14
C PHE A 11 4.23 14.31 -3.94
N THR A 12 5.11 14.49 -4.92
CA THR A 12 5.60 13.39 -5.75
C THR A 12 6.32 12.33 -4.91
N ALA A 13 7.16 12.74 -3.97
CA ALA A 13 7.86 11.81 -3.10
C ALA A 13 6.89 10.97 -2.26
N MET A 14 5.84 11.60 -1.74
CA MET A 14 4.84 10.89 -0.93
C MET A 14 4.02 9.93 -1.78
N VAL A 15 3.64 10.32 -3.00
CA VAL A 15 2.94 9.42 -3.92
C VAL A 15 3.80 8.18 -4.18
N LYS A 16 5.07 8.38 -4.50
CA LYS A 16 5.99 7.26 -4.78
C LYS A 16 6.16 6.37 -3.57
N ARG A 17 6.23 6.95 -2.38
CA ARG A 17 6.34 6.18 -1.14
C ARG A 17 5.15 5.24 -0.95
N TYR A 18 3.94 5.77 -1.08
CA TYR A 18 2.74 4.96 -0.87
C TYR A 18 2.54 3.94 -1.99
N GLU A 19 2.81 4.33 -3.23
CA GLU A 19 2.73 3.39 -4.35
C GLU A 19 3.75 2.25 -4.19
N SER A 20 4.95 2.57 -3.73
CA SER A 20 5.98 1.56 -3.47
C SER A 20 5.56 0.60 -2.35
N ASN A 21 4.95 1.13 -1.28
CA ASN A 21 4.45 0.28 -0.19
C ASN A 21 3.35 -0.67 -0.67
N ILE A 22 2.46 -0.18 -1.54
CA ILE A 22 1.40 -1.01 -2.12
C ILE A 22 2.01 -2.10 -3.00
N TYR A 23 2.91 -1.72 -3.86
CA TYR A 23 3.57 -2.67 -4.77
C TYR A 23 4.33 -3.75 -4.00
N ASP A 24 5.08 -3.34 -2.97
CA ASP A 24 5.82 -4.27 -2.12
C ASP A 24 4.89 -5.30 -1.47
N ALA A 25 3.76 -4.84 -0.94
CA ALA A 25 2.77 -5.74 -0.33
C ALA A 25 2.15 -6.69 -1.36
N GLN A 26 1.86 -6.20 -2.56
CA GLN A 26 1.32 -7.02 -3.64
C GLN A 26 2.29 -8.12 -4.05
N VAL A 27 3.57 -7.79 -4.18
CA VAL A 27 4.61 -8.77 -4.49
C VAL A 27 4.69 -9.84 -3.41
N LYS A 28 4.62 -9.43 -2.15
CA LYS A 28 4.64 -10.39 -1.03
C LYS A 28 3.44 -11.33 -1.04
N ILE A 29 2.25 -10.80 -1.36
CA ILE A 29 1.05 -11.64 -1.50
C ILE A 29 1.25 -12.66 -2.63
N ASP A 30 1.78 -12.22 -3.76
CA ASP A 30 2.03 -13.11 -4.90
C ASP A 30 3.02 -14.21 -4.53
N LEU A 31 4.08 -13.87 -3.80
CA LEU A 31 5.06 -14.85 -3.35
C LEU A 31 4.46 -15.86 -2.39
N ILE A 32 3.64 -15.41 -1.46
CA ILE A 32 2.93 -16.30 -0.53
C ILE A 32 1.99 -17.22 -1.30
N ASN A 33 1.24 -16.67 -2.23
CA ASN A 33 0.32 -17.44 -3.06
C ASN A 33 1.04 -18.53 -3.83
N GLU A 34 2.19 -18.22 -4.38
CA GLU A 34 3.00 -19.21 -5.10
C GLU A 34 3.56 -20.27 -4.17
N ALA A 35 4.06 -19.85 -3.01
CA ALA A 35 4.64 -20.77 -2.02
C ALA A 35 3.59 -21.75 -1.45
N THR A 36 2.33 -21.33 -1.33
CA THR A 36 1.28 -22.18 -0.76
C THR A 36 0.94 -23.38 -1.62
N ARG A 37 1.31 -23.37 -2.86
CA ARG A 37 1.14 -24.55 -3.74
C ARG A 37 2.04 -25.70 -3.34
N LEU A 38 3.12 -25.39 -2.64
CA LEU A 38 4.17 -26.37 -2.28
C LEU A 38 4.13 -26.75 -0.81
N ILE A 39 3.46 -25.96 0.03
CA ILE A 39 3.41 -26.16 1.48
C ILE A 39 1.97 -26.48 1.87
N PRO A 40 1.68 -27.75 2.17
CA PRO A 40 0.35 -28.08 2.70
C PRO A 40 0.28 -27.64 4.16
N GLU A 41 -0.61 -26.81 4.51
CA GLU A 41 -1.11 -26.58 5.87
C GLU A 41 -0.06 -26.36 6.95
N HIS A 42 -0.28 -25.61 7.92
CA HIS A 42 0.40 -25.33 9.20
C HIS A 42 0.95 -23.94 9.33
N VAL A 43 0.97 -23.15 8.27
CA VAL A 43 1.31 -21.73 8.36
C VAL A 43 0.00 -20.96 8.27
N ASP A 44 -0.19 -20.00 9.15
CA ASP A 44 -1.39 -19.16 9.07
C ASP A 44 -1.21 -18.13 7.95
N ILE A 45 -1.38 -18.62 6.74
CA ILE A 45 -1.22 -17.87 5.51
C ILE A 45 -2.27 -16.77 5.41
N THR A 46 -3.46 -17.04 5.92
CA THR A 46 -4.55 -16.05 5.87
C THR A 46 -4.24 -14.85 6.76
N ALA A 47 -3.60 -15.06 7.91
CA ALA A 47 -3.19 -13.97 8.78
C ALA A 47 -2.12 -13.10 8.12
N GLU A 48 -1.17 -13.72 7.43
CA GLU A 48 -0.12 -12.98 6.73
C GLU A 48 -0.69 -12.17 5.56
N ILE A 49 -1.59 -12.76 4.79
CA ILE A 49 -2.25 -12.03 3.69
C ILE A 49 -3.09 -10.89 4.25
N ASP A 50 -3.79 -11.10 5.35
CA ASP A 50 -4.58 -10.06 5.98
C ASP A 50 -3.73 -8.86 6.38
N LYS A 51 -2.55 -9.09 6.95
CA LYS A 51 -1.61 -8.00 7.29
C LYS A 51 -1.19 -7.21 6.06
N LEU A 52 -0.90 -7.92 4.97
CA LEU A 52 -0.48 -7.28 3.72
C LEU A 52 -1.63 -6.48 3.09
N LEU A 53 -2.85 -7.00 3.15
CA LEU A 53 -4.02 -6.27 2.68
C LEU A 53 -4.25 -5.00 3.48
N LYS A 54 -3.99 -5.01 4.79
CA LYS A 54 -4.07 -3.81 5.63
C LYS A 54 -3.05 -2.75 5.19
N VAL A 55 -1.85 -3.18 4.82
CA VAL A 55 -0.83 -2.26 4.29
C VAL A 55 -1.34 -1.62 2.99
N ILE A 56 -1.90 -2.41 2.09
CA ILE A 56 -2.43 -1.90 0.82
C ILE A 56 -3.56 -0.90 1.08
N ASP A 57 -4.51 -1.28 1.92
CA ASP A 57 -5.66 -0.44 2.24
C ASP A 57 -5.22 0.88 2.87
N SER A 58 -4.35 0.82 3.87
CA SER A 58 -3.84 2.01 4.54
C SER A 58 -3.13 2.95 3.58
N ASN A 59 -2.31 2.43 2.67
CA ASN A 59 -1.58 3.25 1.72
C ASN A 59 -2.48 3.83 0.62
N LYS A 60 -3.50 3.09 0.18
CA LYS A 60 -4.51 3.62 -0.73
C LYS A 60 -5.28 4.77 -0.10
N ASP A 61 -5.66 4.62 1.17
CA ASP A 61 -6.34 5.69 1.91
C ASP A 61 -5.47 6.93 2.01
N LYS A 62 -4.20 6.76 2.33
CA LYS A 62 -3.25 7.88 2.40
C LYS A 62 -3.10 8.57 1.06
N LEU A 63 -3.05 7.82 -0.03
CA LEU A 63 -2.99 8.40 -1.38
C LEU A 63 -4.24 9.22 -1.67
N ALA A 64 -5.41 8.73 -1.29
CA ALA A 64 -6.67 9.44 -1.51
C ALA A 64 -6.68 10.77 -0.75
N VAL A 65 -6.29 10.75 0.54
CA VAL A 65 -6.21 11.96 1.35
C VAL A 65 -5.18 12.93 0.78
N LEU A 66 -4.01 12.42 0.41
CA LEU A 66 -2.95 13.25 -0.15
C LEU A 66 -3.43 13.99 -1.41
N ARG A 67 -4.09 13.28 -2.30
CA ARG A 67 -4.59 13.87 -3.55
C ARG A 67 -5.73 14.84 -3.33
N GLN A 68 -6.66 14.50 -2.43
CA GLN A 68 -7.82 15.35 -2.14
C GLN A 68 -7.45 16.61 -1.38
N ASP A 69 -6.62 16.49 -0.36
CA ASP A 69 -6.39 17.57 0.59
C ASP A 69 -5.12 18.35 0.33
N TYR A 70 -4.14 17.75 -0.32
CA TYR A 70 -2.81 18.34 -0.49
C TYR A 70 -2.32 18.39 -1.93
N GLY A 71 -3.14 17.95 -2.86
CA GLY A 71 -2.80 18.01 -4.27
C GLY A 71 -3.01 19.40 -4.83
N THR A 72 -2.23 19.73 -5.85
CA THR A 72 -2.46 20.95 -6.64
C THR A 72 -3.51 20.66 -7.70
N ASN A 73 -4.38 21.59 -7.88
CA ASN A 73 -5.34 21.53 -8.98
C ASN A 73 -4.82 22.29 -10.18
#